data_6c8b6b4aa786533a8d68a0cdecd2ed75
#
_entry.id   6c8b6b4aa786533a8d68a0cdecd2ed75
#
_cell.length_a   1.000
_cell.length_b   1.000
_cell.length_c   1.000
_cell.angle_alpha   90.00
_cell.angle_beta   90.00
_cell.angle_gamma   90.00
#
_symmetry.space_group_name_H-M   'P 1'
#
loop_
_entity.id
_entity.type
_entity.pdbx_description
1 polymer ?
#
loop_
_entity_poly.entity_id
_entity_poly.type
_entity_poly.pdbx_seq_one_letter_code
_entity_poly.pdbx_strand_id
1 'polypeptide(L)'
;MEYVNELDTISAGAAKKEAALKVHRLTFMEATMMVVGSTIGSGVLGLAFASRNAGWPVLLTWLVVAGFFSIISMLYVAEATLRTTRPLQLSGLAEKYVGKIGSWLIFFSVGATSFCSLIAYTSGCGKILSEFFGISLEMASCLFALGATSVVWLGLKATGVAEKYLSSGMTAMLILLVGASLFSARVPVADILYTHWMYAVPVFNIAVFCYAVQYIVPEISRGFTHEPGKLVPSILAGAGISFVILALSWFIVRTWF
;
A
#
# COMPACT_ATOMS: atom_id res chain seq x y z
N MET A 1 -49.68 -10.14 10.08
CA MET A 1 -49.03 -9.36 11.14
C MET A 1 -47.66 -9.92 11.55
N GLU A 2 -47.52 -11.24 11.64
CA GLU A 2 -46.25 -11.89 12.04
C GLU A 2 -45.08 -11.68 11.02
N TYR A 3 -45.41 -11.75 9.72
CA TYR A 3 -44.41 -11.55 8.65
C TYR A 3 -43.82 -10.10 8.56
N VAL A 4 -44.60 -9.10 8.96
CA VAL A 4 -44.16 -7.71 8.99
C VAL A 4 -43.20 -7.47 10.18
N ASN A 5 -43.50 -8.10 11.32
CA ASN A 5 -42.62 -8.06 12.51
C ASN A 5 -41.27 -8.75 12.27
N GLU A 6 -41.25 -9.82 11.47
CA GLU A 6 -40.00 -10.54 11.13
C GLU A 6 -39.13 -9.73 10.18
N LEU A 7 -39.72 -9.04 9.20
CA LEU A 7 -39.01 -8.12 8.31
C LEU A 7 -38.44 -6.91 9.06
N ASP A 8 -39.19 -6.35 10.02
CA ASP A 8 -38.73 -5.25 10.84
C ASP A 8 -37.62 -5.65 11.80
N THR A 9 -37.63 -6.86 12.36
CA THR A 9 -36.51 -7.37 13.17
C THR A 9 -35.27 -7.68 12.36
N ILE A 10 -35.42 -8.18 11.13
CA ILE A 10 -34.31 -8.44 10.20
C ILE A 10 -33.70 -7.09 9.75
N SER A 11 -34.53 -6.09 9.44
CA SER A 11 -34.09 -4.75 9.03
C SER A 11 -33.42 -4.00 10.18
N ALA A 12 -33.95 -4.08 11.40
CA ALA A 12 -33.35 -3.51 12.60
C ALA A 12 -32.04 -4.22 13.00
N GLY A 13 -31.97 -5.53 12.81
CA GLY A 13 -30.75 -6.33 13.00
C GLY A 13 -29.67 -5.99 11.97
N ALA A 14 -30.05 -5.75 10.71
CA ALA A 14 -29.15 -5.31 9.65
C ALA A 14 -28.65 -3.88 9.92
N ALA A 15 -29.53 -2.97 10.28
CA ALA A 15 -29.17 -1.57 10.64
C ALA A 15 -28.30 -1.49 11.89
N LYS A 16 -28.52 -2.38 12.89
CA LYS A 16 -27.70 -2.48 14.09
C LYS A 16 -26.32 -3.10 13.80
N LYS A 17 -26.24 -3.99 12.82
CA LYS A 17 -24.99 -4.58 12.32
C LYS A 17 -24.20 -3.61 11.43
N GLU A 18 -24.89 -2.78 10.64
CA GLU A 18 -24.29 -1.65 9.92
C GLU A 18 -23.78 -0.54 10.86
N ALA A 19 -24.50 -0.24 11.93
CA ALA A 19 -24.08 0.71 12.96
C ALA A 19 -22.91 0.17 13.82
N ALA A 20 -22.80 -1.15 13.98
CA ALA A 20 -21.67 -1.79 14.69
C ALA A 20 -20.40 -1.87 13.81
N LEU A 21 -20.55 -2.01 12.51
CA LEU A 21 -19.53 -1.75 11.51
C LEU A 21 -19.59 -0.26 11.17
N LYS A 22 -19.06 0.61 12.01
CA LYS A 22 -18.84 2.03 11.67
C LYS A 22 -17.94 2.08 10.43
N VAL A 23 -18.53 1.92 9.26
CA VAL A 23 -17.87 2.17 7.98
C VAL A 23 -17.59 3.65 7.97
N HIS A 24 -16.35 4.01 8.23
CA HIS A 24 -15.92 5.41 8.19
C HIS A 24 -16.05 5.87 6.74
N ARG A 25 -16.87 6.89 6.48
CA ARG A 25 -16.98 7.48 5.14
C ARG A 25 -15.62 8.06 4.80
N LEU A 26 -15.04 7.58 3.72
CA LEU A 26 -13.77 8.08 3.23
C LEU A 26 -13.99 9.27 2.29
N THR A 27 -13.18 10.28 2.45
CA THR A 27 -13.06 11.35 1.46
C THR A 27 -12.19 10.88 0.29
N PHE A 28 -12.33 11.55 -0.86
CA PHE A 28 -11.48 11.29 -2.03
C PHE A 28 -9.99 11.32 -1.68
N MET A 29 -9.56 12.33 -0.89
CA MET A 29 -8.16 12.50 -0.50
C MET A 29 -7.69 11.39 0.43
N GLU A 30 -8.50 10.96 1.42
CA GLU A 30 -8.14 9.87 2.31
C GLU A 30 -7.93 8.57 1.55
N ALA A 31 -8.85 8.21 0.65
CA ALA A 31 -8.71 7.03 -0.19
C ALA A 31 -7.49 7.09 -1.11
N THR A 32 -7.25 8.25 -1.74
CA THR A 32 -6.06 8.48 -2.56
C THR A 32 -4.79 8.30 -1.75
N MET A 33 -4.72 8.87 -0.53
CA MET A 33 -3.54 8.74 0.35
C MET A 33 -3.36 7.33 0.91
N MET A 34 -4.44 6.56 1.13
CA MET A 34 -4.32 5.14 1.48
C MET A 34 -3.63 4.35 0.35
N VAL A 35 -4.02 4.58 -0.91
CA VAL A 35 -3.35 3.94 -2.06
C VAL A 35 -1.88 4.38 -2.14
N VAL A 36 -1.61 5.68 -2.02
CA VAL A 36 -0.24 6.23 -2.05
C VAL A 36 0.61 5.63 -0.92
N GLY A 37 0.12 5.67 0.31
CA GLY A 37 0.85 5.17 1.48
C GLY A 37 1.17 3.68 1.38
N SER A 38 0.20 2.87 0.93
CA SER A 38 0.40 1.43 0.78
C SER A 38 1.34 1.07 -0.38
N THR A 39 1.30 1.83 -1.48
CA THR A 39 2.17 1.60 -2.65
C THR A 39 3.62 2.00 -2.38
N ILE A 40 3.82 3.15 -1.74
CA ILE A 40 5.16 3.67 -1.47
C ILE A 40 5.86 2.83 -0.41
N GLY A 41 5.28 2.70 0.78
CA GLY A 41 5.79 1.86 1.87
C GLY A 41 7.32 1.82 1.98
N SER A 42 7.86 0.70 2.43
CA SER A 42 9.31 0.45 2.45
C SER A 42 9.91 0.14 1.07
N GLY A 43 9.06 -0.14 0.10
CA GLY A 43 9.49 -0.53 -1.26
C GLY A 43 10.19 0.60 -2.00
N VAL A 44 9.88 1.88 -1.71
CA VAL A 44 10.46 3.03 -2.42
C VAL A 44 11.99 3.09 -2.32
N LEU A 45 12.55 2.91 -1.13
CA LEU A 45 14.01 2.94 -0.93
C LEU A 45 14.67 1.69 -1.53
N GLY A 46 14.05 0.52 -1.36
CA GLY A 46 14.51 -0.72 -1.98
C GLY A 46 14.51 -0.66 -3.50
N LEU A 47 13.46 -0.07 -4.09
CA LEU A 47 13.33 0.12 -5.53
C LEU A 47 14.38 1.09 -6.08
N ALA A 48 14.57 2.23 -5.39
CA ALA A 48 15.60 3.19 -5.74
C ALA A 48 17.00 2.54 -5.72
N PHE A 49 17.32 1.80 -4.65
CA PHE A 49 18.59 1.09 -4.53
C PHE A 49 18.79 0.02 -5.60
N ALA A 50 17.78 -0.82 -5.86
CA ALA A 50 17.87 -1.87 -6.88
C ALA A 50 18.03 -1.30 -8.30
N SER A 51 17.40 -0.17 -8.59
CA SER A 51 17.43 0.45 -9.91
C SER A 51 18.70 1.26 -10.19
N ARG A 52 19.55 1.53 -9.18
CA ARG A 52 20.77 2.32 -9.37
C ARG A 52 21.71 1.77 -10.44
N ASN A 53 21.83 0.43 -10.50
CA ASN A 53 22.68 -0.28 -11.47
C ASN A 53 21.95 -0.65 -12.75
N ALA A 54 20.61 -0.74 -12.72
CA ALA A 54 19.78 -1.04 -13.88
C ALA A 54 19.55 0.16 -14.78
N GLY A 55 19.48 1.34 -14.18
CA GLY A 55 19.19 2.60 -14.85
C GLY A 55 17.71 2.98 -14.81
N TRP A 56 17.45 4.26 -15.00
CA TRP A 56 16.12 4.84 -14.94
C TRP A 56 15.14 4.28 -15.99
N PRO A 57 15.51 4.03 -17.26
CA PRO A 57 14.60 3.48 -18.25
C PRO A 57 14.13 2.05 -17.92
N VAL A 58 14.99 1.22 -17.32
CA VAL A 58 14.63 -0.13 -16.84
C VAL A 58 13.63 -0.03 -15.68
N LEU A 59 13.85 0.89 -14.74
CA LEU A 59 12.91 1.19 -13.67
C LEU A 59 11.55 1.60 -14.22
N LEU A 60 11.51 2.58 -15.14
CA LEU A 60 10.26 3.06 -15.74
C LEU A 60 9.50 1.94 -16.45
N THR A 61 10.20 1.10 -17.22
CA THR A 61 9.57 -0.03 -17.90
C THR A 61 8.82 -0.93 -16.92
N TRP A 62 9.46 -1.31 -15.83
CA TRP A 62 8.84 -2.19 -14.83
C TRP A 62 7.76 -1.49 -14.02
N LEU A 63 7.90 -0.19 -13.73
CA LEU A 63 6.84 0.58 -13.08
C LEU A 63 5.59 0.68 -13.96
N VAL A 64 5.75 0.88 -15.27
CA VAL A 64 4.61 0.92 -16.21
C VAL A 64 3.94 -0.44 -16.27
N VAL A 65 4.71 -1.52 -16.45
CA VAL A 65 4.17 -2.88 -16.58
C VAL A 65 3.49 -3.31 -15.27
N ALA A 66 4.20 -3.23 -14.14
CA ALA A 66 3.64 -3.62 -12.84
C ALA A 66 2.46 -2.74 -12.43
N GLY A 67 2.56 -1.41 -12.63
CA GLY A 67 1.50 -0.46 -12.35
C GLY A 67 0.24 -0.71 -13.17
N PHE A 68 0.38 -0.98 -14.46
CA PHE A 68 -0.75 -1.30 -15.35
C PHE A 68 -1.53 -2.53 -14.87
N PHE A 69 -0.84 -3.64 -14.61
CA PHE A 69 -1.49 -4.86 -14.10
C PHE A 69 -2.08 -4.66 -12.69
N SER A 70 -1.40 -3.90 -11.83
CA SER A 70 -1.91 -3.58 -10.51
C SER A 70 -3.18 -2.75 -10.57
N ILE A 71 -3.23 -1.69 -11.39
CA ILE A 71 -4.43 -0.85 -11.56
C ILE A 71 -5.61 -1.71 -12.03
N ILE A 72 -5.42 -2.53 -13.07
CA ILE A 72 -6.47 -3.43 -13.55
C ILE A 72 -6.96 -4.35 -12.43
N SER A 73 -6.04 -4.96 -11.69
CA SER A 73 -6.37 -5.84 -10.58
C SER A 73 -7.14 -5.11 -9.47
N MET A 74 -6.72 -3.89 -9.10
CA MET A 74 -7.43 -3.07 -8.12
C MET A 74 -8.85 -2.73 -8.57
N LEU A 75 -9.04 -2.40 -9.86
CA LEU A 75 -10.36 -2.08 -10.41
C LEU A 75 -11.29 -3.30 -10.40
N TYR A 76 -10.79 -4.49 -10.72
CA TYR A 76 -11.59 -5.73 -10.62
C TYR A 76 -11.96 -6.05 -9.15
N VAL A 77 -11.04 -5.86 -8.22
CA VAL A 77 -11.34 -6.05 -6.79
C VAL A 77 -12.36 -5.01 -6.30
N ALA A 78 -12.25 -3.77 -6.76
CA ALA A 78 -13.21 -2.71 -6.44
C ALA A 78 -14.62 -3.06 -6.96
N GLU A 79 -14.73 -3.47 -8.20
CA GLU A 79 -16.00 -3.90 -8.80
C GLU A 79 -16.59 -5.11 -8.06
N ALA A 80 -15.79 -6.14 -7.80
CA ALA A 80 -16.22 -7.33 -7.06
C ALA A 80 -16.71 -6.97 -5.64
N THR A 81 -16.05 -6.01 -4.98
CA THR A 81 -16.46 -5.53 -3.66
C THR A 81 -17.78 -4.78 -3.71
N LEU A 82 -17.96 -3.85 -4.66
CA LEU A 82 -19.20 -3.09 -4.82
C LEU A 82 -20.40 -3.97 -5.19
N ARG A 83 -20.18 -5.05 -5.97
CA ARG A 83 -21.22 -6.03 -6.32
C ARG A 83 -21.53 -7.01 -5.19
N THR A 84 -20.75 -6.98 -4.11
CA THR A 84 -20.93 -7.88 -2.97
C THR A 84 -21.59 -7.15 -1.81
N THR A 85 -22.80 -7.56 -1.44
CA THR A 85 -23.60 -6.96 -0.35
C THR A 85 -23.00 -7.21 1.04
N ARG A 86 -22.15 -8.23 1.20
CA ARG A 86 -21.48 -8.55 2.46
C ARG A 86 -20.10 -7.95 2.51
N PRO A 87 -19.65 -7.40 3.66
CA PRO A 87 -18.30 -6.86 3.82
C PRO A 87 -17.29 -8.02 3.89
N LEU A 88 -16.77 -8.44 2.74
CA LEU A 88 -15.76 -9.48 2.62
C LEU A 88 -14.38 -8.85 2.43
N GLN A 89 -13.35 -9.46 3.02
CA GLN A 89 -11.96 -9.17 2.72
C GLN A 89 -11.56 -9.85 1.40
N LEU A 90 -10.34 -9.59 0.93
CA LEU A 90 -9.87 -10.10 -0.37
C LEU A 90 -9.97 -11.62 -0.50
N SER A 91 -9.62 -12.38 0.56
CA SER A 91 -9.78 -13.85 0.58
C SER A 91 -11.24 -14.30 0.52
N GLY A 92 -12.13 -13.59 1.21
CA GLY A 92 -13.57 -13.87 1.16
C GLY A 92 -14.20 -13.54 -0.19
N LEU A 93 -13.73 -12.50 -0.89
CA LEU A 93 -14.12 -12.20 -2.27
C LEU A 93 -13.63 -13.32 -3.21
N ALA A 94 -12.40 -13.79 -3.03
CA ALA A 94 -11.87 -14.89 -3.80
C ALA A 94 -12.68 -16.19 -3.58
N GLU A 95 -13.13 -16.48 -2.35
CA GLU A 95 -14.00 -17.62 -2.08
C GLU A 95 -15.31 -17.52 -2.85
N LYS A 96 -15.93 -16.34 -2.85
CA LYS A 96 -17.20 -16.11 -3.52
C LYS A 96 -17.14 -16.26 -5.04
N TYR A 97 -16.08 -15.75 -5.67
CA TYR A 97 -15.99 -15.67 -7.13
C TYR A 97 -15.14 -16.76 -7.78
N VAL A 98 -14.15 -17.31 -7.06
CA VAL A 98 -13.18 -18.30 -7.57
C VAL A 98 -13.29 -19.63 -6.82
N GLY A 99 -13.95 -19.63 -5.65
CA GLY A 99 -14.10 -20.80 -4.83
C GLY A 99 -13.03 -20.97 -3.76
N LYS A 100 -13.12 -22.08 -2.99
CA LYS A 100 -12.25 -22.33 -1.83
C LYS A 100 -10.75 -22.33 -2.16
N ILE A 101 -10.36 -22.88 -3.32
CA ILE A 101 -8.95 -22.90 -3.74
C ILE A 101 -8.43 -21.48 -3.93
N GLY A 102 -9.20 -20.61 -4.60
CA GLY A 102 -8.84 -19.20 -4.77
C GLY A 102 -8.71 -18.46 -3.43
N SER A 103 -9.62 -18.72 -2.49
CA SER A 103 -9.56 -18.17 -1.12
C SER A 103 -8.26 -18.55 -0.41
N TRP A 104 -7.90 -19.84 -0.41
CA TRP A 104 -6.67 -20.32 0.21
C TRP A 104 -5.41 -19.74 -0.43
N LEU A 105 -5.36 -19.66 -1.76
CA LEU A 105 -4.23 -19.06 -2.48
C LEU A 105 -4.05 -17.58 -2.09
N ILE A 106 -5.13 -16.81 -2.06
CA ILE A 106 -5.08 -15.39 -1.64
C ILE A 106 -4.70 -15.28 -0.16
N PHE A 107 -5.27 -16.11 0.71
CA PHE A 107 -4.95 -16.09 2.15
C PHE A 107 -3.46 -16.32 2.40
N PHE A 108 -2.90 -17.37 1.80
CA PHE A 108 -1.46 -17.66 1.94
C PHE A 108 -0.59 -16.60 1.28
N SER A 109 -0.97 -16.08 0.12
CA SER A 109 -0.22 -15.03 -0.57
C SER A 109 -0.16 -13.74 0.25
N VAL A 110 -1.31 -13.27 0.75
CA VAL A 110 -1.38 -12.06 1.60
C VAL A 110 -0.66 -12.31 2.93
N GLY A 111 -0.83 -13.48 3.53
CA GLY A 111 -0.15 -13.86 4.77
C GLY A 111 1.38 -13.87 4.62
N ALA A 112 1.88 -14.51 3.56
CA ALA A 112 3.32 -14.54 3.27
C ALA A 112 3.88 -13.14 3.00
N THR A 113 3.18 -12.33 2.18
CA THR A 113 3.59 -10.95 1.91
C THR A 113 3.61 -10.10 3.18
N SER A 114 2.59 -10.22 4.03
CA SER A 114 2.52 -9.49 5.31
C SER A 114 3.65 -9.89 6.25
N PHE A 115 3.95 -11.19 6.33
CA PHE A 115 5.05 -11.70 7.16
C PHE A 115 6.41 -11.21 6.67
N CYS A 116 6.68 -11.30 5.37
CA CYS A 116 7.90 -10.77 4.77
C CYS A 116 8.03 -9.25 4.97
N SER A 117 6.93 -8.51 4.83
CA SER A 117 6.90 -7.07 5.08
C SER A 117 7.21 -6.74 6.52
N LEU A 118 6.66 -7.49 7.48
CA LEU A 118 6.92 -7.29 8.91
C LEU A 118 8.42 -7.46 9.23
N ILE A 119 9.06 -8.49 8.68
CA ILE A 119 10.50 -8.71 8.83
C ILE A 119 11.28 -7.54 8.22
N ALA A 120 10.94 -7.12 7.00
CA ALA A 120 11.61 -6.03 6.30
C ALA A 120 11.48 -4.71 7.06
N TYR A 121 10.28 -4.37 7.55
CA TYR A 121 10.05 -3.15 8.33
C TYR A 121 10.78 -3.18 9.68
N THR A 122 10.71 -4.30 10.40
CA THR A 122 11.39 -4.42 11.70
C THR A 122 12.90 -4.30 11.54
N SER A 123 13.48 -4.97 10.54
CA SER A 123 14.91 -4.88 10.26
C SER A 123 15.33 -3.49 9.77
N GLY A 124 14.57 -2.90 8.87
CA GLY A 124 14.86 -1.58 8.30
C GLY A 124 14.76 -0.46 9.33
N CYS A 125 13.65 -0.40 10.08
CA CYS A 125 13.47 0.57 11.14
C CYS A 125 14.45 0.34 12.31
N GLY A 126 14.72 -0.92 12.63
CA GLY A 126 15.73 -1.28 13.63
C GLY A 126 17.10 -0.74 13.25
N LYS A 127 17.51 -0.85 11.99
CA LYS A 127 18.79 -0.31 11.51
C LYS A 127 18.85 1.22 11.65
N ILE A 128 17.80 1.92 11.24
CA ILE A 128 17.72 3.38 11.36
C ILE A 128 17.80 3.83 12.83
N LEU A 129 17.03 3.17 13.71
CA LEU A 129 17.06 3.46 15.14
C LEU A 129 18.41 3.15 15.79
N SER A 130 19.05 2.05 15.39
CA SER A 130 20.40 1.67 15.84
C SER A 130 21.42 2.73 15.48
N GLU A 131 21.42 3.21 14.24
CA GLU A 131 22.32 4.27 13.78
C GLU A 131 22.05 5.62 14.46
N PHE A 132 20.77 5.95 14.69
CA PHE A 132 20.37 7.22 15.28
C PHE A 132 20.65 7.31 16.79
N PHE A 133 20.40 6.23 17.53
CA PHE A 133 20.56 6.18 19.00
C PHE A 133 21.89 5.57 19.43
N GLY A 134 22.69 5.00 18.55
CA GLY A 134 23.95 4.32 18.88
C GLY A 134 23.76 3.03 19.70
N ILE A 135 22.60 2.35 19.57
CA ILE A 135 22.27 1.11 20.26
C ILE A 135 22.45 -0.09 19.34
N SER A 136 22.51 -1.32 19.92
CA SER A 136 22.63 -2.53 19.09
C SER A 136 21.39 -2.71 18.18
N LEU A 137 21.61 -3.31 17.00
CA LEU A 137 20.55 -3.55 16.01
C LEU A 137 19.40 -4.40 16.59
N GLU A 138 19.72 -5.38 17.42
CA GLU A 138 18.73 -6.25 18.06
C GLU A 138 17.85 -5.47 19.03
N MET A 139 18.45 -4.62 19.88
CA MET A 139 17.72 -3.77 20.83
C MET A 139 16.83 -2.77 20.08
N ALA A 140 17.34 -2.14 19.06
CA ALA A 140 16.59 -1.19 18.21
C ALA A 140 15.39 -1.86 17.52
N SER A 141 15.59 -3.04 16.96
CA SER A 141 14.54 -3.84 16.32
C SER A 141 13.46 -4.29 17.32
N CYS A 142 13.86 -4.71 18.52
CA CYS A 142 12.93 -5.05 19.60
C CYS A 142 12.11 -3.84 20.06
N LEU A 143 12.75 -2.68 20.25
CA LEU A 143 12.05 -1.45 20.63
C LEU A 143 11.01 -1.03 19.57
N PHE A 144 11.39 -1.11 18.27
CA PHE A 144 10.46 -0.84 17.20
C PHE A 144 9.28 -1.81 17.18
N ALA A 145 9.54 -3.12 17.30
CA ALA A 145 8.52 -4.15 17.32
C ALA A 145 7.55 -3.99 18.51
N LEU A 146 8.08 -3.68 19.70
CA LEU A 146 7.26 -3.41 20.88
C LEU A 146 6.40 -2.16 20.71
N GLY A 147 6.95 -1.08 20.17
CA GLY A 147 6.22 0.15 19.87
C GLY A 147 5.08 -0.10 18.86
N ALA A 148 5.37 -0.76 17.74
CA ALA A 148 4.39 -1.10 16.72
C ALA A 148 3.28 -2.03 17.28
N THR A 149 3.66 -3.05 18.03
CA THR A 149 2.71 -3.98 18.68
C THR A 149 1.82 -3.25 19.69
N SER A 150 2.37 -2.31 20.46
CA SER A 150 1.61 -1.51 21.40
C SER A 150 0.53 -0.67 20.72
N VAL A 151 0.85 -0.06 19.56
CA VAL A 151 -0.13 0.71 18.77
C VAL A 151 -1.25 -0.19 18.27
N VAL A 152 -0.90 -1.38 17.75
CA VAL A 152 -1.89 -2.37 17.28
C VAL A 152 -2.76 -2.87 18.44
N TRP A 153 -2.17 -3.07 19.63
CA TRP A 153 -2.90 -3.50 20.83
C TRP A 153 -3.94 -2.47 21.29
N LEU A 154 -3.70 -1.18 21.07
CA LEU A 154 -4.66 -0.11 21.36
C LEU A 154 -5.89 -0.13 20.40
N GLY A 155 -5.87 -1.00 19.38
CA GLY A 155 -6.99 -1.29 18.52
C GLY A 155 -7.03 -0.47 17.23
N LEU A 156 -7.99 -0.81 16.37
CA LEU A 156 -8.13 -0.28 15.00
C LEU A 156 -8.19 1.26 14.92
N LYS A 157 -8.79 1.92 15.91
CA LYS A 157 -8.89 3.39 15.92
C LYS A 157 -7.52 4.04 16.10
N ALA A 158 -6.70 3.52 17.03
CA ALA A 158 -5.36 4.02 17.26
C ALA A 158 -4.45 3.74 16.07
N THR A 159 -4.54 2.54 15.50
CA THR A 159 -3.80 2.14 14.29
C THR A 159 -4.15 3.05 13.10
N GLY A 160 -5.43 3.31 12.84
CA GLY A 160 -5.86 4.18 11.74
C GLY A 160 -5.39 5.64 11.89
N VAL A 161 -5.40 6.17 13.13
CA VAL A 161 -4.87 7.51 13.40
C VAL A 161 -3.36 7.55 13.20
N ALA A 162 -2.63 6.55 13.71
CA ALA A 162 -1.19 6.43 13.53
C ALA A 162 -0.83 6.30 12.04
N GLU A 163 -1.53 5.46 11.29
CA GLU A 163 -1.34 5.28 9.85
C GLU A 163 -1.51 6.60 9.07
N LYS A 164 -2.56 7.36 9.35
CA LYS A 164 -2.81 8.66 8.72
C LYS A 164 -1.63 9.63 8.89
N TYR A 165 -1.13 9.79 10.11
CA TYR A 165 -0.02 10.71 10.39
C TYR A 165 1.30 10.20 9.83
N LEU A 166 1.60 8.91 10.00
CA LEU A 166 2.83 8.30 9.51
C LEU A 166 2.91 8.31 7.98
N SER A 167 1.82 7.93 7.28
CA SER A 167 1.78 7.93 5.81
C SER A 167 1.87 9.34 5.24
N SER A 168 1.20 10.32 5.87
CA SER A 168 1.31 11.72 5.45
C SER A 168 2.72 12.26 5.65
N GLY A 169 3.33 11.99 6.81
CA GLY A 169 4.70 12.41 7.12
C GLY A 169 5.72 11.76 6.19
N MET A 170 5.59 10.46 5.93
CA MET A 170 6.44 9.71 5.01
C MET A 170 6.33 10.27 3.58
N THR A 171 5.12 10.51 3.10
CA THR A 171 4.89 11.07 1.75
C THR A 171 5.50 12.47 1.64
N ALA A 172 5.30 13.34 2.64
CA ALA A 172 5.90 14.66 2.67
C ALA A 172 7.43 14.61 2.67
N MET A 173 8.02 13.73 3.49
CA MET A 173 9.47 13.55 3.54
C MET A 173 10.04 13.03 2.20
N LEU A 174 9.34 12.10 1.54
CA LEU A 174 9.76 11.60 0.22
C LEU A 174 9.68 12.69 -0.85
N ILE A 175 8.63 13.50 -0.85
CA ILE A 175 8.52 14.66 -1.76
C ILE A 175 9.67 15.64 -1.53
N LEU A 176 10.01 15.93 -0.28
CA LEU A 176 11.15 16.78 0.06
C LEU A 176 12.48 16.18 -0.41
N LEU A 177 12.71 14.88 -0.17
CA LEU A 177 13.92 14.18 -0.61
C LEU A 177 14.04 14.16 -2.14
N VAL A 178 12.96 13.84 -2.83
CA VAL A 178 12.92 13.88 -4.31
C VAL A 178 13.18 15.28 -4.80
N GLY A 179 12.51 16.30 -4.23
CA GLY A 179 12.72 17.69 -4.58
C GLY A 179 14.19 18.12 -4.37
N ALA A 180 14.75 17.88 -3.18
CA ALA A 180 16.15 18.18 -2.88
C ALA A 180 17.10 17.45 -3.85
N SER A 181 16.82 16.20 -4.19
CA SER A 181 17.64 15.43 -5.13
C SER A 181 17.60 16.01 -6.54
N LEU A 182 16.43 16.43 -7.03
CA LEU A 182 16.28 17.06 -8.35
C LEU A 182 17.01 18.42 -8.44
N PHE A 183 16.99 19.21 -7.36
CA PHE A 183 17.73 20.48 -7.31
C PHE A 183 19.24 20.31 -7.14
N SER A 184 19.68 19.24 -6.48
CA SER A 184 21.09 18.94 -6.22
C SER A 184 21.72 18.05 -7.29
N ALA A 185 20.91 17.32 -8.04
CA ALA A 185 21.38 16.33 -9.01
C ALA A 185 22.04 17.00 -10.22
N ARG A 186 23.37 16.91 -10.29
CA ARG A 186 24.15 17.19 -11.51
C ARG A 186 24.34 15.90 -12.31
N VAL A 187 23.25 15.16 -12.56
CA VAL A 187 23.31 13.88 -13.29
C VAL A 187 23.42 14.15 -14.78
N PRO A 188 24.50 13.73 -15.46
CA PRO A 188 24.61 13.87 -16.90
C PRO A 188 23.46 13.14 -17.61
N VAL A 189 22.95 13.70 -18.72
CA VAL A 189 21.85 13.10 -19.51
C VAL A 189 22.20 11.68 -19.97
N ALA A 190 23.49 11.42 -20.26
CA ALA A 190 23.97 10.09 -20.62
C ALA A 190 23.73 9.03 -19.52
N ASP A 191 23.83 9.43 -18.25
CA ASP A 191 23.59 8.55 -17.12
C ASP A 191 22.09 8.29 -16.90
N ILE A 192 21.22 9.21 -17.26
CA ILE A 192 19.77 9.02 -17.18
C ILE A 192 19.29 7.97 -18.21
N LEU A 193 19.90 7.95 -19.41
CA LEU A 193 19.58 7.00 -20.48
C LEU A 193 20.31 5.67 -20.36
N TYR A 194 21.16 5.52 -19.35
CA TYR A 194 21.87 4.26 -19.10
C TYR A 194 20.89 3.12 -18.83
N THR A 195 21.11 1.98 -19.49
CA THR A 195 20.27 0.80 -19.38
C THR A 195 21.11 -0.46 -19.21
N HIS A 196 20.87 -1.23 -18.16
CA HIS A 196 21.54 -2.49 -17.92
C HIS A 196 20.53 -3.58 -17.54
N TRP A 197 20.00 -4.27 -18.54
CA TRP A 197 18.92 -5.25 -18.38
C TRP A 197 19.31 -6.47 -17.52
N MET A 198 20.58 -6.71 -17.28
CA MET A 198 21.03 -7.79 -16.39
C MET A 198 20.50 -7.58 -14.93
N TYR A 199 20.27 -6.33 -14.53
CA TYR A 199 19.70 -5.99 -13.23
C TYR A 199 18.18 -5.81 -13.25
N ALA A 200 17.50 -6.18 -14.33
CA ALA A 200 16.05 -5.98 -14.47
C ALA A 200 15.22 -6.81 -13.49
N VAL A 201 15.65 -8.04 -13.17
CA VAL A 201 14.89 -8.96 -12.30
C VAL A 201 14.74 -8.44 -10.87
N PRO A 202 15.79 -7.96 -10.17
CA PRO A 202 15.64 -7.33 -8.87
C PRO A 202 14.70 -6.13 -8.88
N VAL A 203 14.79 -5.27 -9.91
CA VAL A 203 13.92 -4.10 -10.06
C VAL A 203 12.46 -4.53 -10.25
N PHE A 204 12.20 -5.52 -11.10
CA PHE A 204 10.88 -6.10 -11.30
C PHE A 204 10.26 -6.62 -10.01
N ASN A 205 11.00 -7.43 -9.25
CA ASN A 205 10.50 -8.01 -8.01
C ASN A 205 10.08 -6.95 -7.00
N ILE A 206 10.88 -5.89 -6.83
CA ILE A 206 10.54 -4.81 -5.91
C ILE A 206 9.42 -3.93 -6.47
N ALA A 207 9.37 -3.68 -7.79
CA ALA A 207 8.26 -2.95 -8.40
C ALA A 207 6.92 -3.68 -8.19
N VAL A 208 6.87 -5.00 -8.41
CA VAL A 208 5.68 -5.82 -8.13
C VAL A 208 5.30 -5.75 -6.65
N PHE A 209 6.28 -5.83 -5.74
CA PHE A 209 6.04 -5.70 -4.31
C PHE A 209 5.44 -4.34 -3.93
N CYS A 210 5.93 -3.23 -4.49
CA CYS A 210 5.37 -1.90 -4.27
C CYS A 210 3.91 -1.80 -4.71
N TYR A 211 3.54 -2.47 -5.81
CA TYR A 211 2.19 -2.45 -6.37
C TYR A 211 1.26 -3.56 -5.86
N ALA A 212 1.70 -4.39 -4.92
CA ALA A 212 0.88 -5.46 -4.33
C ALA A 212 -0.10 -4.92 -3.27
N VAL A 213 -0.91 -3.92 -3.61
CA VAL A 213 -1.79 -3.18 -2.69
C VAL A 213 -3.28 -3.52 -2.83
N GLN A 214 -3.63 -4.57 -3.55
CA GLN A 214 -5.01 -4.98 -3.80
C GLN A 214 -5.79 -5.28 -2.52
N TYR A 215 -5.11 -5.63 -1.44
CA TYR A 215 -5.72 -6.00 -0.15
C TYR A 215 -6.43 -4.82 0.54
N ILE A 216 -6.06 -3.56 0.23
CA ILE A 216 -6.72 -2.38 0.80
C ILE A 216 -7.99 -1.97 0.04
N VAL A 217 -8.14 -2.41 -1.21
CA VAL A 217 -9.24 -1.99 -2.08
C VAL A 217 -10.63 -2.33 -1.51
N PRO A 218 -10.87 -3.52 -0.89
CA PRO A 218 -12.16 -3.80 -0.26
C PRO A 218 -12.51 -2.81 0.86
N GLU A 219 -11.52 -2.30 1.60
CA GLU A 219 -11.74 -1.32 2.65
C GLU A 219 -12.08 0.06 2.08
N ILE A 220 -11.30 0.52 1.10
CA ILE A 220 -11.59 1.78 0.38
C ILE A 220 -12.97 1.73 -0.28
N SER A 221 -13.32 0.63 -0.93
CA SER A 221 -14.61 0.46 -1.61
C SER A 221 -15.79 0.58 -0.65
N ARG A 222 -15.66 0.08 0.57
CA ARG A 222 -16.69 0.23 1.62
C ARG A 222 -16.85 1.69 2.05
N GLY A 223 -15.77 2.45 2.10
CA GLY A 223 -15.81 3.87 2.42
C GLY A 223 -16.62 4.72 1.41
N PHE A 224 -16.77 4.21 0.16
CA PHE A 224 -17.48 4.87 -0.94
C PHE A 224 -18.83 4.26 -1.29
N THR A 225 -19.44 3.46 -0.42
CA THR A 225 -20.77 2.86 -0.69
C THR A 225 -21.84 3.89 -1.06
N HIS A 226 -21.75 5.10 -0.53
CA HIS A 226 -22.68 6.19 -0.82
C HIS A 226 -22.30 7.03 -2.06
N GLU A 227 -21.04 6.99 -2.48
CA GLU A 227 -20.51 7.76 -3.62
C GLU A 227 -19.57 6.88 -4.48
N PRO A 228 -20.07 5.79 -5.07
CA PRO A 228 -19.23 4.82 -5.79
C PRO A 228 -18.47 5.43 -6.98
N GLY A 229 -18.98 6.53 -7.54
CA GLY A 229 -18.31 7.24 -8.63
C GLY A 229 -16.95 7.86 -8.27
N LYS A 230 -16.65 8.06 -6.98
CA LYS A 230 -15.37 8.59 -6.51
C LYS A 230 -14.29 7.50 -6.31
N LEU A 231 -14.68 6.22 -6.28
CA LEU A 231 -13.76 5.12 -6.01
C LEU A 231 -12.69 4.96 -7.10
N VAL A 232 -13.11 4.84 -8.35
CA VAL A 232 -12.19 4.67 -9.48
C VAL A 232 -11.23 5.86 -9.61
N PRO A 233 -11.71 7.12 -9.62
CA PRO A 233 -10.82 8.28 -9.65
C PRO A 233 -9.81 8.32 -8.49
N SER A 234 -10.19 7.91 -7.26
CA SER A 234 -9.28 7.91 -6.12
C SER A 234 -8.18 6.86 -6.24
N ILE A 235 -8.51 5.65 -6.75
CA ILE A 235 -7.52 4.60 -7.03
C ILE A 235 -6.55 5.06 -8.12
N LEU A 236 -7.05 5.62 -9.22
CA LEU A 236 -6.22 6.11 -10.32
C LEU A 236 -5.32 7.28 -9.89
N ALA A 237 -5.85 8.22 -9.13
CA ALA A 237 -5.07 9.33 -8.59
C ALA A 237 -3.96 8.83 -7.65
N GLY A 238 -4.28 7.90 -6.75
CA GLY A 238 -3.30 7.29 -5.85
C GLY A 238 -2.21 6.54 -6.59
N ALA A 239 -2.58 5.71 -7.56
CA ALA A 239 -1.63 4.97 -8.39
C ALA A 239 -0.73 5.91 -9.23
N GLY A 240 -1.31 6.99 -9.79
CA GLY A 240 -0.56 7.99 -10.57
C GLY A 240 0.45 8.76 -9.71
N ILE A 241 0.04 9.23 -8.53
CA ILE A 241 0.94 9.90 -7.58
C ILE A 241 2.08 8.95 -7.18
N SER A 242 1.75 7.71 -6.83
CA SER A 242 2.75 6.70 -6.46
C SER A 242 3.71 6.42 -7.59
N PHE A 243 3.22 6.30 -8.83
CA PHE A 243 4.07 6.12 -10.01
C PHE A 243 5.10 7.24 -10.16
N VAL A 244 4.67 8.49 -10.04
CA VAL A 244 5.58 9.65 -10.14
C VAL A 244 6.63 9.62 -9.03
N ILE A 245 6.24 9.38 -7.78
CA ILE A 245 7.16 9.33 -6.66
C ILE A 245 8.17 8.17 -6.82
N LEU A 246 7.71 6.98 -7.21
CA LEU A 246 8.56 5.82 -7.44
C LEU A 246 9.52 6.04 -8.62
N ALA A 247 9.06 6.66 -9.71
CA ALA A 247 9.89 6.97 -10.86
C ALA A 247 11.00 7.99 -10.51
N LEU A 248 10.67 8.97 -9.67
CA LEU A 248 11.61 9.99 -9.23
C LEU A 248 12.53 9.53 -8.10
N SER A 249 12.19 8.45 -7.39
CA SER A 249 13.02 7.91 -6.30
C SER A 249 14.44 7.48 -6.74
N TRP A 250 14.62 7.14 -8.02
CA TRP A 250 15.94 6.84 -8.59
C TRP A 250 16.93 7.99 -8.42
N PHE A 251 16.47 9.23 -8.53
CA PHE A 251 17.31 10.41 -8.37
C PHE A 251 17.84 10.57 -6.94
N ILE A 252 17.09 10.09 -5.93
CA ILE A 252 17.56 10.09 -4.53
C ILE A 252 18.85 9.30 -4.41
N VAL A 253 18.86 8.06 -4.90
CA VAL A 253 20.04 7.20 -4.77
C VAL A 253 21.21 7.69 -5.63
N ARG A 254 20.91 8.20 -6.83
CA ARG A 254 21.96 8.72 -7.72
C ARG A 254 22.63 10.00 -7.20
N THR A 255 21.94 10.76 -6.36
CA THR A 255 22.47 12.02 -5.78
C THR A 255 23.25 11.80 -4.49
N TRP A 256 22.80 10.82 -3.67
CA TRP A 256 23.31 10.68 -2.30
C TRP A 256 24.15 9.41 -2.07
N PHE A 257 24.15 8.47 -3.01
CA PHE A 257 24.89 7.20 -2.96
C PHE A 257 25.60 6.90 -4.29
#